data_1051250940525c4ba22cb308a8d564b3
#
_entry.id   1051250940525c4ba22cb308a8d564b3
#
_cell.length_a   1.000
_cell.length_b   1.000
_cell.length_c   1.000
_cell.angle_alpha   90.00
_cell.angle_beta   90.00
_cell.angle_gamma   90.00
#
_symmetry.space_group_name_H-M   'P 1'
#
loop_
_entity.id
_entity.type
_entity.pdbx_description
1 polymer ?
#
loop_
_entity_poly.entity_id
_entity_poly.type
_entity_poly.pdbx_seq_one_letter_code
_entity_poly.pdbx_strand_id
1 'polypeptide(L)'
;MKALMSSLLATAAFAATVGPVLAQDAQKVFFLLPNSTTIRFESRDAPFFKEAMANYAPNAEVTVQNGEGDPARQQRLVEDAIAQGAAVIVLTSSDANLAAGSLLAAANANVPVVLYDHDAVGGKAEAHVVFDSLSVGQAQGSRAAELIEAMDKSPVKVARVKGNQGEYGTGQYEKGQNEFLQPLIDSGKVEVVCEQYTQNWDPVLAQSFAEDCLTRTGGDVDVFLGMNDGTTGGSVAALISQGYKPGEKLVTGGQDATVEALRYVAQGWQDNSVLKDLKVEADYAAQVVASLLKGEGVPADLVNGVVNNQFMDVPAVFLPVKNITIDNLTDVVGAGVWTWAEICQGIEDTEVCKANL
;
A
#
# COMPACT_ATOMS: atom_id res chain seq x y z
N MET A 1 8.19 85.88 47.08
CA MET A 1 8.44 84.50 47.53
C MET A 1 7.75 83.58 46.56
N LYS A 2 8.51 82.94 45.69
CA LYS A 2 8.01 82.01 44.68
C LYS A 2 8.58 80.65 44.98
N ALA A 3 7.73 79.68 45.28
CA ALA A 3 8.11 78.28 45.49
C ALA A 3 8.11 77.56 44.12
N LEU A 4 9.26 76.93 43.78
CA LEU A 4 9.39 76.01 42.65
C LEU A 4 9.02 74.61 43.14
N MET A 5 8.04 74.02 42.50
CA MET A 5 7.72 72.60 42.61
C MET A 5 8.48 71.84 41.50
N SER A 6 9.39 70.97 41.86
CA SER A 6 10.06 70.05 40.94
C SER A 6 9.31 68.74 40.88
N SER A 7 8.78 68.44 39.68
CA SER A 7 8.11 67.15 39.39
C SER A 7 9.18 66.08 39.01
N LEU A 8 9.33 65.00 39.82
CA LEU A 8 10.05 63.80 39.41
C LEU A 8 9.15 62.92 38.53
N LEU A 9 9.55 62.75 37.29
CA LEU A 9 8.99 61.66 36.43
C LEU A 9 9.72 60.37 36.75
N ALA A 10 9.02 59.41 37.30
CA ALA A 10 9.53 58.03 37.46
C ALA A 10 9.25 57.23 36.19
N THR A 11 10.28 56.92 35.44
CA THR A 11 10.20 56.01 34.25
C THR A 11 10.25 54.56 34.74
N ALA A 12 9.12 53.86 34.71
CA ALA A 12 9.04 52.43 34.96
C ALA A 12 9.54 51.65 33.72
N ALA A 13 10.73 51.06 33.81
CA ALA A 13 11.24 50.16 32.79
C ALA A 13 10.55 48.79 32.95
N PHE A 14 9.69 48.42 32.02
CA PHE A 14 9.14 47.07 31.91
C PHE A 14 10.25 46.16 31.37
N ALA A 15 10.89 45.37 32.22
CA ALA A 15 11.74 44.27 31.81
C ALA A 15 10.85 43.11 31.37
N ALA A 16 10.71 42.91 30.06
CA ALA A 16 10.10 41.69 29.50
C ALA A 16 11.03 40.51 29.76
N THR A 17 10.69 39.68 30.73
CA THR A 17 11.36 38.38 30.94
C THR A 17 10.97 37.45 29.82
N VAL A 18 11.82 37.31 28.81
CA VAL A 18 11.75 36.20 27.86
C VAL A 18 12.12 34.94 28.63
N GLY A 19 11.13 34.19 29.09
CA GLY A 19 11.34 32.85 29.66
C GLY A 19 12.01 31.94 28.61
N PRO A 20 12.85 31.00 29.03
CA PRO A 20 13.39 30.01 28.10
C PRO A 20 12.21 29.28 27.45
N VAL A 21 12.11 29.34 26.13
CA VAL A 21 11.30 28.44 25.36
C VAL A 21 11.95 27.06 25.54
N LEU A 22 11.39 26.23 26.42
CA LEU A 22 11.77 24.83 26.51
C LEU A 22 11.52 24.26 25.12
N ALA A 23 12.57 23.85 24.42
CA ALA A 23 12.44 23.06 23.22
C ALA A 23 11.62 21.82 23.61
N GLN A 24 10.40 21.72 23.09
CA GLN A 24 9.58 20.55 23.28
C GLN A 24 10.31 19.41 22.59
N ASP A 25 10.64 18.34 23.33
CA ASP A 25 11.28 17.17 22.74
C ASP A 25 10.48 16.72 21.54
N ALA A 26 11.17 16.39 20.44
CA ALA A 26 10.53 15.98 19.21
C ALA A 26 9.66 14.74 19.45
N GLN A 27 8.38 14.81 19.04
CA GLN A 27 7.48 13.68 19.16
C GLN A 27 7.91 12.58 18.17
N LYS A 28 8.11 11.38 18.66
CA LYS A 28 8.63 10.26 17.87
C LYS A 28 7.48 9.48 17.22
N VAL A 29 7.55 9.35 15.92
CA VAL A 29 6.62 8.56 15.10
C VAL A 29 7.39 7.39 14.50
N PHE A 30 6.91 6.18 14.71
CA PHE A 30 7.51 4.98 14.12
C PHE A 30 6.60 4.46 13.02
N PHE A 31 7.12 4.34 11.79
CA PHE A 31 6.46 3.69 10.68
C PHE A 31 7.08 2.30 10.47
N LEU A 32 6.31 1.27 10.80
CA LEU A 32 6.74 -0.13 10.78
C LEU A 32 6.18 -0.83 9.55
N LEU A 33 7.08 -1.14 8.62
CA LEU A 33 6.78 -1.78 7.34
C LEU A 33 6.69 -3.31 7.49
N PRO A 34 5.94 -4.02 6.62
CA PRO A 34 5.70 -5.45 6.76
C PRO A 34 6.85 -6.31 6.24
N ASN A 35 7.37 -6.00 5.04
CA ASN A 35 8.36 -6.78 4.32
C ASN A 35 9.12 -5.91 3.30
N SER A 36 10.19 -6.46 2.72
CA SER A 36 10.98 -5.85 1.64
C SER A 36 10.69 -6.46 0.26
N THR A 37 9.89 -7.53 0.19
CA THR A 37 9.50 -8.19 -1.08
C THR A 37 8.52 -7.35 -1.90
N THR A 38 7.67 -6.59 -1.24
CA THR A 38 6.79 -5.60 -1.86
C THR A 38 7.52 -4.25 -1.88
N ILE A 39 8.21 -3.97 -2.98
CA ILE A 39 9.17 -2.87 -3.15
C ILE A 39 8.58 -1.49 -2.81
N ARG A 40 7.28 -1.25 -3.03
CA ARG A 40 6.64 0.05 -2.81
C ARG A 40 6.83 0.56 -1.38
N PHE A 41 6.77 -0.31 -0.37
CA PHE A 41 6.83 0.11 1.03
C PHE A 41 8.07 0.94 1.37
N GLU A 42 9.24 0.53 0.89
CA GLU A 42 10.49 1.25 1.11
C GLU A 42 10.74 2.36 0.08
N SER A 43 10.36 2.11 -1.19
CA SER A 43 10.70 3.02 -2.29
C SER A 43 9.71 4.18 -2.45
N ARG A 44 8.47 4.07 -1.96
CA ARG A 44 7.40 5.06 -2.12
C ARG A 44 6.67 5.39 -0.83
N ASP A 45 6.04 4.42 -0.16
CA ASP A 45 5.22 4.68 1.03
C ASP A 45 6.01 5.41 2.12
N ALA A 46 7.20 4.91 2.48
CA ALA A 46 8.03 5.52 3.51
C ALA A 46 8.54 6.93 3.14
N PRO A 47 9.06 7.19 1.92
CA PRO A 47 9.40 8.54 1.47
C PRO A 47 8.21 9.50 1.45
N PHE A 48 7.06 9.10 0.89
CA PHE A 48 5.86 9.94 0.84
C PHE A 48 5.33 10.25 2.23
N PHE A 49 5.31 9.27 3.13
CA PHE A 49 4.90 9.49 4.51
C PHE A 49 5.82 10.49 5.22
N LYS A 50 7.15 10.39 5.05
CA LYS A 50 8.10 11.36 5.61
C LYS A 50 7.88 12.76 5.04
N GLU A 51 7.65 12.88 3.74
CA GLU A 51 7.33 14.16 3.07
C GLU A 51 6.04 14.77 3.63
N ALA A 52 4.98 13.98 3.75
CA ALA A 52 3.71 14.42 4.30
C ALA A 52 3.84 14.82 5.78
N MET A 53 4.53 14.03 6.59
CA MET A 53 4.79 14.37 8.00
C MET A 53 5.57 15.69 8.16
N ALA A 54 6.52 15.99 7.26
CA ALA A 54 7.24 17.27 7.29
C ALA A 54 6.29 18.46 7.05
N ASN A 55 5.17 18.26 6.36
CA ASN A 55 4.15 19.29 6.13
C ASN A 55 3.18 19.42 7.33
N TYR A 56 2.70 18.32 7.89
CA TYR A 56 1.65 18.31 8.91
C TYR A 56 2.16 18.37 10.34
N ALA A 57 3.35 17.81 10.59
CA ALA A 57 4.00 17.77 11.91
C ALA A 57 5.53 17.95 11.79
N PRO A 58 6.02 19.14 11.38
CA PRO A 58 7.44 19.37 11.03
C PRO A 58 8.41 19.16 12.20
N ASN A 59 7.91 19.14 13.44
CA ASN A 59 8.72 18.89 14.64
C ASN A 59 8.73 17.41 15.06
N ALA A 60 8.01 16.53 14.36
CA ALA A 60 7.99 15.11 14.64
C ALA A 60 9.22 14.42 14.02
N GLU A 61 9.79 13.47 14.75
CA GLU A 61 10.87 12.61 14.26
C GLU A 61 10.27 11.30 13.73
N VAL A 62 10.43 11.03 12.44
CA VAL A 62 9.89 9.83 11.78
C VAL A 62 10.97 8.78 11.60
N THR A 63 10.86 7.66 12.33
CA THR A 63 11.70 6.48 12.20
C THR A 63 10.97 5.40 11.40
N VAL A 64 11.59 4.88 10.34
CA VAL A 64 11.05 3.78 9.52
C VAL A 64 11.85 2.51 9.79
N GLN A 65 11.16 1.39 10.05
CA GLN A 65 11.77 0.07 10.27
C GLN A 65 10.96 -1.01 9.54
N ASN A 66 11.60 -2.13 9.20
CA ASN A 66 10.97 -3.19 8.42
C ASN A 66 10.93 -4.51 9.20
N GLY A 67 9.76 -5.17 9.20
CA GLY A 67 9.52 -6.49 9.82
C GLY A 67 10.14 -7.65 9.05
N GLU A 68 10.52 -7.44 7.77
CA GLU A 68 11.12 -8.44 6.87
C GLU A 68 10.25 -9.70 6.70
N GLY A 69 8.92 -9.55 6.74
CA GLY A 69 7.99 -10.65 6.62
C GLY A 69 7.92 -11.56 7.87
N ASP A 70 8.58 -11.17 8.98
CA ASP A 70 8.56 -11.90 10.26
C ASP A 70 7.68 -11.19 11.28
N PRO A 71 6.48 -11.70 11.61
CA PRO A 71 5.58 -11.10 12.60
C PRO A 71 6.21 -10.98 13.99
N ALA A 72 7.06 -11.94 14.39
CA ALA A 72 7.73 -11.88 15.68
C ALA A 72 8.81 -10.77 15.72
N ARG A 73 9.50 -10.54 14.61
CA ARG A 73 10.39 -9.38 14.45
C ARG A 73 9.58 -8.08 14.51
N GLN A 74 8.46 -8.00 13.80
CA GLN A 74 7.62 -6.80 13.81
C GLN A 74 7.07 -6.50 15.20
N GLN A 75 6.67 -7.51 15.98
CA GLN A 75 6.28 -7.31 17.39
C GLN A 75 7.43 -6.71 18.21
N ARG A 76 8.67 -7.21 18.08
CA ARG A 76 9.82 -6.61 18.75
C ARG A 76 10.05 -5.17 18.34
N LEU A 77 9.85 -4.81 17.06
CA LEU A 77 9.97 -3.42 16.62
C LEU A 77 8.90 -2.51 17.26
N VAL A 78 7.68 -3.01 17.49
CA VAL A 78 6.65 -2.28 18.24
C VAL A 78 7.09 -2.07 19.71
N GLU A 79 7.58 -3.11 20.37
CA GLU A 79 8.07 -3.05 21.74
C GLU A 79 9.27 -2.08 21.86
N ASP A 80 10.19 -2.11 20.90
CA ASP A 80 11.35 -1.19 20.82
C ASP A 80 10.90 0.27 20.59
N ALA A 81 9.90 0.49 19.71
CA ALA A 81 9.33 1.82 19.49
C ALA A 81 8.72 2.38 20.78
N ILE A 82 7.95 1.57 21.52
CA ILE A 82 7.38 1.93 22.83
C ILE A 82 8.50 2.29 23.81
N ALA A 83 9.54 1.45 23.93
CA ALA A 83 10.67 1.69 24.82
C ALA A 83 11.45 2.97 24.49
N GLN A 84 11.48 3.37 23.21
CA GLN A 84 12.08 4.62 22.74
C GLN A 84 11.17 5.83 22.91
N GLY A 85 9.95 5.67 23.43
CA GLY A 85 9.01 6.75 23.69
C GLY A 85 8.22 7.17 22.43
N ALA A 86 7.77 6.21 21.65
CA ALA A 86 6.88 6.47 20.53
C ALA A 86 5.64 7.24 20.97
N ALA A 87 5.34 8.36 20.30
CA ALA A 87 4.12 9.12 20.47
C ALA A 87 2.98 8.52 19.61
N VAL A 88 3.31 7.99 18.44
CA VAL A 88 2.39 7.27 17.53
C VAL A 88 3.17 6.18 16.80
N ILE A 89 2.53 5.03 16.58
CA ILE A 89 3.03 3.97 15.71
C ILE A 89 2.11 3.89 14.48
N VAL A 90 2.69 3.95 13.29
CA VAL A 90 2.03 3.60 12.02
C VAL A 90 2.45 2.17 11.69
N LEU A 91 1.50 1.27 11.54
CA LEU A 91 1.75 -0.16 11.39
C LEU A 91 1.15 -0.68 10.09
N THR A 92 2.00 -1.16 9.19
CA THR A 92 1.62 -2.07 8.12
C THR A 92 1.94 -3.47 8.58
N SER A 93 0.95 -4.27 8.95
CA SER A 93 1.22 -5.56 9.61
C SER A 93 1.85 -6.59 8.66
N SER A 94 2.82 -7.36 9.16
CA SER A 94 3.42 -8.48 8.42
C SER A 94 2.47 -9.68 8.34
N ASP A 95 1.59 -9.84 9.33
CA ASP A 95 0.52 -10.85 9.38
C ASP A 95 -0.62 -10.28 10.23
N ALA A 96 -1.80 -10.17 9.63
CA ALA A 96 -2.97 -9.59 10.30
C ALA A 96 -3.37 -10.33 11.57
N ASN A 97 -3.33 -11.67 11.55
CA ASN A 97 -3.78 -12.50 12.67
C ASN A 97 -2.75 -12.56 13.82
N LEU A 98 -1.48 -12.37 13.51
CA LEU A 98 -0.39 -12.36 14.50
C LEU A 98 -0.10 -10.97 15.06
N ALA A 99 -0.73 -9.92 14.55
CA ALA A 99 -0.55 -8.53 15.00
C ALA A 99 -1.16 -8.23 16.38
N ALA A 100 -2.03 -9.09 16.93
CA ALA A 100 -2.72 -8.87 18.20
C ALA A 100 -1.75 -8.56 19.36
N GLY A 101 -0.60 -9.24 19.43
CA GLY A 101 0.45 -8.97 20.43
C GLY A 101 1.02 -7.58 20.34
N SER A 102 1.29 -7.10 19.13
CA SER A 102 1.78 -5.74 18.84
C SER A 102 0.76 -4.67 19.26
N LEU A 103 -0.51 -4.86 18.88
CA LEU A 103 -1.60 -3.94 19.24
C LEU A 103 -1.84 -3.90 20.75
N LEU A 104 -1.77 -5.05 21.43
CA LEU A 104 -1.91 -5.13 22.89
C LEU A 104 -0.74 -4.43 23.60
N ALA A 105 0.50 -4.61 23.13
CA ALA A 105 1.68 -3.95 23.72
C ALA A 105 1.55 -2.43 23.59
N ALA A 106 1.16 -1.91 22.43
CA ALA A 106 0.94 -0.48 22.22
C ALA A 106 -0.20 0.06 23.10
N ALA A 107 -1.34 -0.66 23.20
CA ALA A 107 -2.47 -0.27 24.03
C ALA A 107 -2.11 -0.21 25.51
N ASN A 108 -1.36 -1.18 26.04
CA ASN A 108 -0.88 -1.20 27.42
C ASN A 108 0.06 -0.03 27.75
N ALA A 109 0.81 0.43 26.76
CA ALA A 109 1.70 1.59 26.86
C ALA A 109 0.97 2.93 26.58
N ASN A 110 -0.32 2.92 26.24
CA ASN A 110 -1.10 4.07 25.77
C ASN A 110 -0.48 4.75 24.54
N VAL A 111 0.17 3.99 23.67
CA VAL A 111 0.68 4.47 22.38
C VAL A 111 -0.36 4.22 21.30
N PRO A 112 -0.90 5.26 20.65
CA PRO A 112 -1.88 5.11 19.56
C PRO A 112 -1.24 4.43 18.35
N VAL A 113 -2.02 3.52 17.70
CA VAL A 113 -1.63 2.83 16.48
C VAL A 113 -2.55 3.27 15.34
N VAL A 114 -1.96 3.68 14.23
CA VAL A 114 -2.62 3.90 12.95
C VAL A 114 -2.25 2.73 12.03
N LEU A 115 -3.24 1.98 11.58
CA LEU A 115 -3.03 0.94 10.57
C LEU A 115 -2.87 1.57 9.18
N TYR A 116 -1.93 1.07 8.41
CA TYR A 116 -1.60 1.55 7.08
C TYR A 116 -1.60 0.39 6.11
N ASP A 117 -2.39 0.45 5.06
CA ASP A 117 -2.58 -0.55 4.00
C ASP A 117 -3.03 -1.94 4.55
N HIS A 118 -2.16 -2.66 5.25
CA HIS A 118 -2.48 -3.99 5.77
C HIS A 118 -3.31 -3.95 7.06
N ASP A 119 -4.25 -4.90 7.15
CA ASP A 119 -5.04 -5.10 8.37
C ASP A 119 -4.19 -5.61 9.54
N ALA A 120 -4.69 -5.34 10.76
CA ALA A 120 -4.23 -5.99 11.99
C ALA A 120 -5.43 -6.31 12.86
N VAL A 121 -5.60 -7.58 13.25
CA VAL A 121 -6.75 -8.03 14.02
C VAL A 121 -6.42 -8.25 15.49
N GLY A 122 -7.45 -8.23 16.33
CA GLY A 122 -7.35 -8.66 17.73
C GLY A 122 -6.82 -7.63 18.72
N GLY A 123 -6.82 -6.32 18.37
CA GLY A 123 -6.38 -5.29 19.30
C GLY A 123 -6.86 -3.89 18.93
N LYS A 124 -6.51 -2.89 19.78
CA LYS A 124 -6.91 -1.51 19.58
C LYS A 124 -6.09 -0.83 18.50
N ALA A 125 -6.77 -0.15 17.57
CA ALA A 125 -6.19 0.81 16.63
C ALA A 125 -7.05 2.07 16.60
N GLU A 126 -6.43 3.23 16.34
CA GLU A 126 -7.15 4.52 16.30
C GLU A 126 -7.79 4.75 14.93
N ALA A 127 -7.11 4.38 13.86
CA ALA A 127 -7.62 4.47 12.48
C ALA A 127 -6.99 3.41 11.59
N HIS A 128 -7.63 3.15 10.45
CA HIS A 128 -7.07 2.36 9.34
C HIS A 128 -7.13 3.18 8.06
N VAL A 129 -5.98 3.57 7.53
CA VAL A 129 -5.86 4.21 6.22
C VAL A 129 -5.53 3.12 5.21
N VAL A 130 -6.43 2.89 4.25
CA VAL A 130 -6.39 1.70 3.42
C VAL A 130 -7.10 1.90 2.08
N PHE A 131 -6.65 1.20 1.04
CA PHE A 131 -7.43 1.06 -0.19
C PHE A 131 -8.52 0.01 -0.01
N ASP A 132 -9.69 0.25 -0.62
CA ASP A 132 -10.78 -0.74 -0.59
C ASP A 132 -10.37 -2.00 -1.34
N SER A 133 -9.94 -3.01 -0.58
CA SER A 133 -9.44 -4.28 -1.10
C SER A 133 -10.50 -5.03 -1.95
N LEU A 134 -11.79 -4.89 -1.62
CA LEU A 134 -12.85 -5.47 -2.44
C LEU A 134 -12.89 -4.79 -3.82
N SER A 135 -12.84 -3.46 -3.86
CA SER A 135 -12.81 -2.69 -5.11
C SER A 135 -11.57 -3.00 -5.95
N VAL A 136 -10.41 -3.25 -5.34
CA VAL A 136 -9.22 -3.75 -6.06
C VAL A 136 -9.51 -5.07 -6.75
N GLY A 137 -10.05 -6.06 -6.01
CA GLY A 137 -10.42 -7.36 -6.57
C GLY A 137 -11.48 -7.26 -7.68
N GLN A 138 -12.45 -6.37 -7.51
CA GLN A 138 -13.47 -6.08 -8.53
C GLN A 138 -12.86 -5.49 -9.80
N ALA A 139 -11.93 -4.54 -9.69
CA ALA A 139 -11.24 -3.96 -10.83
C ALA A 139 -10.41 -5.01 -11.59
N GLN A 140 -9.71 -5.90 -10.87
CA GLN A 140 -8.96 -7.00 -11.45
C GLN A 140 -9.88 -8.01 -12.14
N GLY A 141 -10.93 -8.47 -11.42
CA GLY A 141 -11.88 -9.47 -11.91
C GLY A 141 -12.69 -8.99 -13.11
N SER A 142 -13.19 -7.76 -13.07
CA SER A 142 -13.93 -7.14 -14.18
C SER A 142 -13.06 -7.04 -15.43
N ARG A 143 -11.80 -6.60 -15.31
CA ARG A 143 -10.90 -6.50 -16.46
C ARG A 143 -10.55 -7.88 -17.02
N ALA A 144 -10.25 -8.85 -16.15
CA ALA A 144 -9.98 -10.21 -16.57
C ALA A 144 -11.19 -10.83 -17.30
N ALA A 145 -12.40 -10.64 -16.79
CA ALA A 145 -13.63 -11.15 -17.41
C ALA A 145 -13.85 -10.53 -18.80
N GLU A 146 -13.72 -9.20 -18.94
CA GLU A 146 -13.81 -8.50 -20.23
C GLU A 146 -12.86 -9.11 -21.27
N LEU A 147 -11.60 -9.30 -20.90
CA LEU A 147 -10.57 -9.86 -21.79
C LEU A 147 -10.84 -11.32 -22.15
N ILE A 148 -11.29 -12.12 -21.17
CA ILE A 148 -11.65 -13.54 -21.38
C ILE A 148 -12.88 -13.69 -22.27
N GLU A 149 -13.90 -12.85 -22.11
CA GLU A 149 -15.08 -12.87 -22.95
C GLU A 149 -14.77 -12.52 -24.42
N ALA A 150 -13.80 -11.64 -24.63
CA ALA A 150 -13.32 -11.26 -25.95
C ALA A 150 -12.51 -12.38 -26.65
N MET A 151 -12.06 -13.42 -25.92
CA MET A 151 -11.35 -14.56 -26.52
C MET A 151 -12.30 -15.48 -27.26
N ASP A 152 -12.02 -15.76 -28.54
CA ASP A 152 -12.76 -16.79 -29.35
C ASP A 152 -12.31 -18.22 -28.97
N LYS A 153 -12.48 -18.56 -27.68
CA LYS A 153 -12.09 -19.85 -27.09
C LYS A 153 -12.99 -20.19 -25.90
N SER A 154 -13.31 -21.48 -25.75
CA SER A 154 -14.01 -22.02 -24.58
C SER A 154 -13.65 -23.50 -24.40
N PRO A 155 -13.22 -23.95 -23.20
CA PRO A 155 -12.88 -23.09 -22.04
C PRO A 155 -11.59 -22.27 -22.28
N VAL A 156 -11.54 -21.08 -21.67
CA VAL A 156 -10.30 -20.32 -21.49
C VAL A 156 -9.62 -20.84 -20.22
N LYS A 157 -8.38 -21.26 -20.31
CA LYS A 157 -7.62 -21.86 -19.20
C LYS A 157 -6.89 -20.80 -18.40
N VAL A 158 -7.23 -20.67 -17.11
CA VAL A 158 -6.75 -19.62 -16.22
C VAL A 158 -5.87 -20.20 -15.12
N ALA A 159 -4.69 -19.62 -14.94
CA ALA A 159 -3.85 -19.80 -13.76
C ALA A 159 -4.05 -18.61 -12.81
N ARG A 160 -4.39 -18.86 -11.54
CA ARG A 160 -4.59 -17.81 -10.52
C ARG A 160 -3.40 -17.77 -9.58
N VAL A 161 -2.71 -16.63 -9.53
CA VAL A 161 -1.53 -16.39 -8.68
C VAL A 161 -1.95 -15.46 -7.55
N LYS A 162 -2.38 -16.07 -6.44
CA LYS A 162 -2.99 -15.36 -5.32
C LYS A 162 -1.92 -14.78 -4.37
N GLY A 163 -2.34 -13.83 -3.56
CA GLY A 163 -1.49 -13.17 -2.56
C GLY A 163 -1.17 -14.04 -1.35
N ASN A 164 -0.72 -13.41 -0.26
CA ASN A 164 -0.38 -14.12 0.97
C ASN A 164 -1.63 -14.68 1.64
N GLN A 165 -1.60 -15.97 1.96
CA GLN A 165 -2.74 -16.65 2.59
C GLN A 165 -2.98 -16.12 4.01
N GLY A 166 -4.24 -15.89 4.35
CA GLY A 166 -4.65 -15.48 5.69
C GLY A 166 -4.68 -13.96 5.90
N GLU A 167 -4.18 -13.16 4.96
CA GLU A 167 -4.40 -11.72 4.98
C GLU A 167 -5.84 -11.40 4.59
N TYR A 168 -6.47 -10.49 5.33
CA TYR A 168 -7.84 -10.05 5.05
C TYR A 168 -7.96 -9.47 3.64
N GLY A 169 -7.01 -8.61 3.25
CA GLY A 169 -6.96 -8.01 1.91
C GLY A 169 -6.96 -9.06 0.80
N THR A 170 -6.15 -10.13 0.93
CA THR A 170 -6.12 -11.24 -0.02
C THR A 170 -7.49 -11.89 -0.19
N GLY A 171 -8.22 -12.11 0.91
CA GLY A 171 -9.58 -12.65 0.86
C GLY A 171 -10.57 -11.71 0.16
N GLN A 172 -10.43 -10.39 0.34
CA GLN A 172 -11.27 -9.40 -0.34
C GLN A 172 -10.94 -9.31 -1.83
N TYR A 173 -9.66 -9.35 -2.21
CA TYR A 173 -9.26 -9.41 -3.64
C TYR A 173 -9.84 -10.65 -4.31
N GLU A 174 -9.74 -11.81 -3.66
CA GLU A 174 -10.31 -13.06 -4.19
C GLU A 174 -11.82 -12.97 -4.35
N LYS A 175 -12.51 -12.40 -3.36
CA LYS A 175 -13.96 -12.17 -3.42
C LYS A 175 -14.31 -11.26 -4.57
N GLY A 176 -13.63 -10.12 -4.72
CA GLY A 176 -13.87 -9.18 -5.81
C GLY A 176 -13.60 -9.79 -7.20
N GLN A 177 -12.49 -10.54 -7.35
CA GLN A 177 -12.23 -11.28 -8.61
C GLN A 177 -13.34 -12.29 -8.90
N ASN A 178 -13.81 -13.04 -7.88
CA ASN A 178 -14.80 -14.08 -8.04
C ASN A 178 -16.19 -13.53 -8.44
N GLU A 179 -16.55 -12.29 -8.08
CA GLU A 179 -17.80 -11.66 -8.55
C GLU A 179 -17.94 -11.68 -10.08
N PHE A 180 -16.81 -11.62 -10.80
CA PHE A 180 -16.78 -11.62 -12.28
C PHE A 180 -16.35 -12.96 -12.87
N LEU A 181 -15.47 -13.69 -12.20
CA LEU A 181 -14.96 -14.96 -12.75
C LEU A 181 -15.87 -16.15 -12.47
N GLN A 182 -16.57 -16.19 -11.32
CA GLN A 182 -17.40 -17.33 -10.96
C GLN A 182 -18.51 -17.60 -11.99
N PRO A 183 -19.24 -16.59 -12.51
CA PRO A 183 -20.21 -16.81 -13.59
C PRO A 183 -19.59 -17.43 -14.85
N LEU A 184 -18.35 -17.06 -15.20
CA LEU A 184 -17.65 -17.62 -16.36
C LEU A 184 -17.19 -19.07 -16.09
N ILE A 185 -16.82 -19.39 -14.87
CA ILE A 185 -16.50 -20.77 -14.44
C ILE A 185 -17.77 -21.62 -14.50
N ASP A 186 -18.87 -21.16 -13.92
CA ASP A 186 -20.14 -21.88 -13.85
C ASP A 186 -20.74 -22.15 -15.23
N SER A 187 -20.51 -21.23 -16.19
CA SER A 187 -20.93 -21.40 -17.59
C SER A 187 -20.03 -22.32 -18.42
N GLY A 188 -18.86 -22.71 -17.89
CA GLY A 188 -17.84 -23.46 -18.62
C GLY A 188 -17.01 -22.62 -19.61
N LYS A 189 -17.13 -21.28 -19.59
CA LYS A 189 -16.28 -20.37 -20.38
C LYS A 189 -14.86 -20.36 -19.83
N VAL A 190 -14.68 -20.50 -18.51
CA VAL A 190 -13.39 -20.52 -17.81
C VAL A 190 -13.15 -21.87 -17.13
N GLU A 191 -11.93 -22.39 -17.29
CA GLU A 191 -11.39 -23.50 -16.51
C GLU A 191 -10.18 -23.02 -15.71
N VAL A 192 -10.23 -23.08 -14.37
CA VAL A 192 -9.07 -22.78 -13.52
C VAL A 192 -8.16 -24.01 -13.49
N VAL A 193 -7.04 -23.98 -14.20
CA VAL A 193 -6.12 -25.12 -14.34
C VAL A 193 -5.03 -25.15 -13.28
N CYS A 194 -4.70 -23.98 -12.71
CA CYS A 194 -3.74 -23.83 -11.64
C CYS A 194 -4.17 -22.72 -10.69
N GLU A 195 -3.97 -22.93 -9.39
CA GLU A 195 -4.24 -21.91 -8.38
C GLU A 195 -3.31 -22.10 -7.18
N GLN A 196 -2.70 -21.01 -6.70
CA GLN A 196 -1.81 -21.05 -5.53
C GLN A 196 -1.78 -19.70 -4.80
N TYR A 197 -1.69 -19.76 -3.47
CA TYR A 197 -1.31 -18.63 -2.63
C TYR A 197 0.22 -18.46 -2.63
N THR A 198 0.67 -17.21 -2.64
CA THR A 198 2.09 -16.85 -2.67
C THR A 198 2.49 -16.26 -1.32
N GLN A 199 3.28 -17.02 -0.57
CA GLN A 199 3.73 -16.58 0.76
C GLN A 199 4.51 -15.26 0.65
N ASN A 200 4.20 -14.33 1.56
CA ASN A 200 4.82 -13.00 1.64
C ASN A 200 4.80 -12.22 0.31
N TRP A 201 3.85 -12.53 -0.60
CA TRP A 201 3.75 -11.90 -1.92
C TRP A 201 5.03 -12.03 -2.75
N ASP A 202 5.86 -13.05 -2.49
CA ASP A 202 7.20 -13.21 -3.06
C ASP A 202 7.13 -13.51 -4.57
N PRO A 203 7.64 -12.61 -5.43
CA PRO A 203 7.61 -12.79 -6.88
C PRO A 203 8.40 -14.01 -7.37
N VAL A 204 9.42 -14.48 -6.62
CA VAL A 204 10.18 -15.69 -6.97
C VAL A 204 9.34 -16.93 -6.79
N LEU A 205 8.53 -16.98 -5.72
CA LEU A 205 7.58 -18.08 -5.52
C LEU A 205 6.46 -18.05 -6.56
N ALA A 206 6.00 -16.86 -6.94
CA ALA A 206 5.02 -16.70 -8.02
C ALA A 206 5.57 -17.15 -9.38
N GLN A 207 6.83 -16.82 -9.70
CA GLN A 207 7.51 -17.31 -10.90
C GLN A 207 7.60 -18.84 -10.90
N SER A 208 8.09 -19.42 -9.82
CA SER A 208 8.21 -20.89 -9.70
C SER A 208 6.87 -21.60 -9.88
N PHE A 209 5.78 -21.04 -9.32
CA PHE A 209 4.43 -21.56 -9.52
C PHE A 209 3.98 -21.47 -10.98
N ALA A 210 4.23 -20.34 -11.66
CA ALA A 210 3.85 -20.16 -13.06
C ALA A 210 4.64 -21.13 -13.98
N GLU A 211 5.93 -21.33 -13.74
CA GLU A 211 6.77 -22.31 -14.46
C GLU A 211 6.27 -23.75 -14.26
N ASP A 212 5.91 -24.11 -13.02
CA ASP A 212 5.33 -25.42 -12.70
C ASP A 212 3.96 -25.60 -13.36
N CYS A 213 3.11 -24.57 -13.36
CA CYS A 213 1.83 -24.61 -14.04
C CYS A 213 1.99 -24.84 -15.55
N LEU A 214 2.87 -24.08 -16.21
CA LEU A 214 3.18 -24.25 -17.63
C LEU A 214 3.70 -25.68 -17.92
N THR A 215 4.55 -26.20 -17.08
CA THR A 215 5.10 -27.56 -17.23
C THR A 215 4.01 -28.62 -17.09
N ARG A 216 3.19 -28.54 -16.04
CA ARG A 216 2.11 -29.52 -15.77
C ARG A 216 1.03 -29.52 -16.84
N THR A 217 0.74 -28.37 -17.41
CA THR A 217 -0.28 -28.23 -18.46
C THR A 217 0.26 -28.40 -19.87
N GLY A 218 1.58 -28.58 -20.04
CA GLY A 218 2.23 -28.58 -21.36
C GLY A 218 2.11 -27.23 -22.07
N GLY A 219 2.04 -26.13 -21.33
CA GLY A 219 1.85 -24.78 -21.86
C GLY A 219 0.40 -24.43 -22.20
N ASP A 220 -0.56 -25.31 -21.91
CA ASP A 220 -1.99 -25.08 -22.17
C ASP A 220 -2.63 -24.23 -21.05
N VAL A 221 -2.18 -23.00 -20.93
CA VAL A 221 -2.67 -21.91 -20.07
C VAL A 221 -2.86 -20.70 -20.98
N ASP A 222 -4.00 -20.04 -20.90
CA ASP A 222 -4.31 -18.86 -21.72
C ASP A 222 -4.08 -17.55 -20.93
N VAL A 223 -4.42 -17.58 -19.65
CA VAL A 223 -4.44 -16.39 -18.78
C VAL A 223 -3.72 -16.67 -17.47
N PHE A 224 -2.84 -15.77 -17.06
CA PHE A 224 -2.34 -15.64 -15.70
C PHE A 224 -3.01 -14.46 -15.04
N LEU A 225 -3.75 -14.70 -13.96
CA LEU A 225 -4.41 -13.67 -13.15
C LEU A 225 -3.71 -13.55 -11.81
N GLY A 226 -3.00 -12.44 -11.62
CA GLY A 226 -2.31 -12.13 -10.36
C GLY A 226 -3.15 -11.24 -9.44
N MET A 227 -2.71 -11.08 -8.18
CA MET A 227 -3.36 -10.22 -7.21
C MET A 227 -2.56 -8.96 -6.91
N ASN A 228 -1.22 -8.96 -7.06
CA ASN A 228 -0.40 -7.76 -7.00
C ASN A 228 0.67 -7.79 -8.09
N ASP A 229 1.38 -6.71 -8.27
CA ASP A 229 2.39 -6.57 -9.33
C ASP A 229 3.57 -7.54 -9.16
N GLY A 230 3.96 -7.84 -7.91
CA GLY A 230 5.00 -8.84 -7.64
C GLY A 230 4.60 -10.23 -8.12
N THR A 231 3.41 -10.69 -7.76
CA THR A 231 2.91 -12.03 -8.18
C THR A 231 2.59 -12.08 -9.67
N THR A 232 2.07 -11.00 -10.24
CA THR A 232 1.80 -10.89 -11.69
C THR A 232 3.13 -10.85 -12.47
N GLY A 233 4.10 -10.07 -12.00
CA GLY A 233 5.44 -9.98 -12.57
C GLY A 233 6.19 -11.31 -12.52
N GLY A 234 5.99 -12.12 -11.48
CA GLY A 234 6.49 -13.50 -11.42
C GLY A 234 5.98 -14.35 -12.58
N SER A 235 4.70 -14.22 -12.93
CA SER A 235 4.13 -14.89 -14.12
C SER A 235 4.76 -14.40 -15.43
N VAL A 236 5.01 -13.10 -15.55
CA VAL A 236 5.72 -12.52 -16.71
C VAL A 236 7.14 -13.06 -16.80
N ALA A 237 7.87 -13.11 -15.67
CA ALA A 237 9.23 -13.65 -15.62
C ALA A 237 9.28 -15.13 -16.04
N ALA A 238 8.29 -15.93 -15.63
CA ALA A 238 8.16 -17.33 -16.06
C ALA A 238 7.95 -17.44 -17.57
N LEU A 239 7.10 -16.61 -18.16
CA LEU A 239 6.88 -16.59 -19.60
C LEU A 239 8.16 -16.19 -20.36
N ILE A 240 8.85 -15.17 -19.90
CA ILE A 240 10.14 -14.72 -20.51
C ILE A 240 11.17 -15.86 -20.45
N SER A 241 11.31 -16.52 -19.29
CA SER A 241 12.28 -17.61 -19.11
C SER A 241 12.03 -18.80 -20.03
N GLN A 242 10.78 -19.06 -20.40
CA GLN A 242 10.36 -20.10 -21.31
C GLN A 242 10.29 -19.66 -22.80
N GLY A 243 10.69 -18.43 -23.11
CA GLY A 243 10.83 -17.92 -24.46
C GLY A 243 9.54 -17.44 -25.13
N TYR A 244 8.47 -17.26 -24.38
CA TYR A 244 7.23 -16.62 -24.88
C TYR A 244 7.50 -15.16 -25.28
N LYS A 245 6.58 -14.60 -26.03
CA LYS A 245 6.59 -13.20 -26.46
C LYS A 245 5.43 -12.44 -25.83
N PRO A 246 5.51 -11.09 -25.72
CA PRO A 246 4.38 -10.27 -25.27
C PRO A 246 3.11 -10.60 -26.05
N GLY A 247 2.00 -10.79 -25.35
CA GLY A 247 0.69 -11.09 -25.93
C GLY A 247 0.43 -12.55 -26.32
N GLU A 248 1.43 -13.46 -26.30
CA GLU A 248 1.18 -14.90 -26.56
C GLU A 248 0.37 -15.56 -25.44
N LYS A 249 0.49 -15.06 -24.21
CA LYS A 249 -0.34 -15.39 -23.06
C LYS A 249 -0.85 -14.09 -22.47
N LEU A 250 -2.10 -14.07 -22.04
CA LEU A 250 -2.63 -12.93 -21.32
C LEU A 250 -2.12 -12.96 -19.87
N VAL A 251 -1.49 -11.89 -19.42
CA VAL A 251 -1.17 -11.65 -18.01
C VAL A 251 -1.97 -10.43 -17.58
N THR A 252 -2.82 -10.58 -16.56
CA THR A 252 -3.74 -9.53 -16.11
C THR A 252 -3.86 -9.51 -14.59
N GLY A 253 -4.52 -8.50 -14.04
CA GLY A 253 -4.58 -8.27 -12.59
C GLY A 253 -3.41 -7.39 -12.15
N GLY A 254 -2.86 -7.68 -10.96
CA GLY A 254 -1.88 -6.80 -10.35
C GLY A 254 -2.53 -5.64 -9.61
N GLN A 255 -1.79 -5.06 -8.70
CA GLN A 255 -2.07 -3.80 -8.01
C GLN A 255 -0.75 -3.19 -7.55
N ASP A 256 -0.79 -1.95 -7.11
CA ASP A 256 0.28 -1.09 -6.64
C ASP A 256 0.89 -0.21 -7.74
N ALA A 257 0.65 -0.49 -9.02
CA ALA A 257 1.21 0.22 -10.16
C ALA A 257 2.73 0.45 -9.99
N THR A 258 3.46 -0.63 -9.68
CA THR A 258 4.91 -0.57 -9.53
C THR A 258 5.58 -0.21 -10.85
N VAL A 259 6.77 0.39 -10.80
CA VAL A 259 7.48 0.79 -12.03
C VAL A 259 7.75 -0.39 -12.94
N GLU A 260 7.99 -1.57 -12.39
CA GLU A 260 8.22 -2.79 -13.17
C GLU A 260 6.95 -3.26 -13.87
N ALA A 261 5.81 -3.29 -13.17
CA ALA A 261 4.53 -3.64 -13.79
C ALA A 261 4.12 -2.65 -14.88
N LEU A 262 4.35 -1.34 -14.66
CA LEU A 262 4.09 -0.32 -15.69
C LEU A 262 4.99 -0.49 -16.91
N ARG A 263 6.24 -0.96 -16.73
CA ARG A 263 7.11 -1.36 -17.86
C ARG A 263 6.56 -2.58 -18.59
N TYR A 264 6.05 -3.58 -17.86
CA TYR A 264 5.41 -4.74 -18.48
C TYR A 264 4.14 -4.36 -19.24
N VAL A 265 3.35 -3.42 -18.71
CA VAL A 265 2.19 -2.86 -19.43
C VAL A 265 2.64 -2.13 -20.70
N ALA A 266 3.66 -1.27 -20.61
CA ALA A 266 4.21 -0.54 -21.76
C ALA A 266 4.78 -1.45 -22.84
N GLN A 267 5.28 -2.63 -22.47
CA GLN A 267 5.86 -3.64 -23.38
C GLN A 267 4.82 -4.66 -23.87
N GLY A 268 3.59 -4.65 -23.36
CA GLY A 268 2.55 -5.60 -23.70
C GLY A 268 2.70 -6.99 -23.07
N TRP A 269 3.50 -7.14 -22.03
CA TRP A 269 3.60 -8.36 -21.23
C TRP A 269 2.45 -8.52 -20.26
N GLN A 270 2.00 -7.44 -19.67
CA GLN A 270 0.90 -7.37 -18.70
C GLN A 270 -0.15 -6.41 -19.23
N ASP A 271 -1.44 -6.74 -19.07
CA ASP A 271 -2.53 -5.89 -19.53
C ASP A 271 -2.78 -4.70 -18.61
N ASN A 272 -2.80 -4.95 -17.30
CA ASN A 272 -3.19 -3.91 -16.34
C ASN A 272 -2.54 -4.09 -14.97
N SER A 273 -2.51 -2.98 -14.22
CA SER A 273 -2.29 -2.96 -12.76
C SER A 273 -3.29 -1.99 -12.11
N VAL A 274 -3.78 -2.32 -10.93
CA VAL A 274 -4.65 -1.41 -10.16
C VAL A 274 -3.79 -0.41 -9.39
N LEU A 275 -3.90 0.87 -9.76
CA LEU A 275 -3.23 1.97 -9.08
C LEU A 275 -3.84 2.14 -7.69
N LYS A 276 -2.99 2.05 -6.71
CA LYS A 276 -3.13 2.62 -5.37
C LYS A 276 -2.35 3.92 -5.35
N ASP A 277 -2.99 5.05 -5.11
CA ASP A 277 -2.28 6.33 -5.01
C ASP A 277 -1.57 6.44 -3.67
N LEU A 278 -0.34 5.91 -3.62
CA LEU A 278 0.47 5.81 -2.41
C LEU A 278 0.79 7.17 -1.78
N LYS A 279 0.82 8.22 -2.60
CA LYS A 279 1.04 9.57 -2.11
C LYS A 279 -0.17 10.08 -1.34
N VAL A 280 -1.37 9.80 -1.84
CA VAL A 280 -2.63 10.10 -1.14
C VAL A 280 -2.75 9.29 0.14
N GLU A 281 -2.40 7.99 0.13
CA GLU A 281 -2.43 7.15 1.33
C GLU A 281 -1.51 7.70 2.42
N ALA A 282 -0.27 8.01 2.05
CA ALA A 282 0.72 8.58 2.96
C ALA A 282 0.29 9.95 3.52
N ASP A 283 -0.35 10.78 2.68
CA ASP A 283 -0.85 12.10 3.08
C ASP A 283 -1.97 11.98 4.12
N TYR A 284 -2.97 11.13 3.89
CA TYR A 284 -4.05 10.88 4.85
C TYR A 284 -3.52 10.27 6.16
N ALA A 285 -2.60 9.31 6.08
CA ALA A 285 -1.98 8.74 7.26
C ALA A 285 -1.23 9.80 8.08
N ALA A 286 -0.49 10.69 7.43
CA ALA A 286 0.21 11.78 8.08
C ALA A 286 -0.75 12.80 8.73
N GLN A 287 -1.89 13.11 8.11
CA GLN A 287 -2.92 13.96 8.70
C GLN A 287 -3.50 13.33 9.98
N VAL A 288 -3.83 12.03 9.94
CA VAL A 288 -4.30 11.29 11.13
C VAL A 288 -3.25 11.32 12.23
N VAL A 289 -1.99 11.01 11.90
CA VAL A 289 -0.88 11.03 12.87
C VAL A 289 -0.69 12.42 13.46
N ALA A 290 -0.68 13.47 12.64
CA ALA A 290 -0.51 14.84 13.12
C ALA A 290 -1.64 15.29 14.08
N SER A 291 -2.87 14.84 13.84
CA SER A 291 -4.01 15.08 14.73
C SER A 291 -3.85 14.33 16.07
N LEU A 292 -3.42 13.07 16.03
CA LEU A 292 -3.13 12.29 17.25
C LEU A 292 -2.00 12.91 18.08
N LEU A 293 -0.94 13.41 17.44
CA LEU A 293 0.17 14.11 18.12
C LEU A 293 -0.30 15.36 18.86
N LYS A 294 -1.37 16.03 18.38
CA LYS A 294 -1.99 17.19 19.03
C LYS A 294 -3.00 16.79 20.12
N GLY A 295 -3.34 15.49 20.24
CA GLY A 295 -4.38 15.00 21.15
C GLY A 295 -5.80 15.27 20.67
N GLU A 296 -6.01 15.55 19.39
CA GLU A 296 -7.32 15.89 18.78
C GLU A 296 -8.11 14.65 18.33
N GLY A 297 -7.50 13.45 18.36
CA GLY A 297 -8.10 12.22 17.87
C GLY A 297 -8.04 12.09 16.35
N VAL A 298 -8.83 11.17 15.78
CA VAL A 298 -8.90 10.95 14.32
C VAL A 298 -9.81 11.99 13.69
N PRO A 299 -9.37 12.73 12.63
CA PRO A 299 -10.20 13.72 11.97
C PRO A 299 -11.48 13.09 11.38
N ALA A 300 -12.64 13.56 11.81
CA ALA A 300 -13.93 12.96 11.44
C ALA A 300 -14.27 13.14 9.95
N ASP A 301 -13.75 14.16 9.31
CA ASP A 301 -13.93 14.47 7.89
C ASP A 301 -13.12 13.53 6.98
N LEU A 302 -12.10 12.85 7.50
CA LEU A 302 -11.35 11.86 6.76
C LEU A 302 -12.00 10.47 6.83
N VAL A 303 -12.75 10.18 7.90
CA VAL A 303 -13.36 8.86 8.11
C VAL A 303 -14.58 8.70 7.19
N ASN A 304 -14.51 7.70 6.31
CA ASN A 304 -15.60 7.39 5.37
C ASN A 304 -16.09 5.94 5.46
N GLY A 305 -15.60 5.18 6.44
CA GLY A 305 -16.02 3.81 6.69
C GLY A 305 -15.51 3.25 8.00
N VAL A 306 -15.67 1.95 8.15
CA VAL A 306 -15.29 1.18 9.35
C VAL A 306 -14.74 -0.18 8.90
N VAL A 307 -13.66 -0.62 9.54
CA VAL A 307 -13.13 -1.99 9.43
C VAL A 307 -13.28 -2.68 10.77
N ASN A 308 -14.04 -3.78 10.83
CA ASN A 308 -14.10 -4.63 12.02
C ASN A 308 -12.86 -5.52 12.08
N ASN A 309 -11.98 -5.27 13.04
CA ASN A 309 -10.74 -6.01 13.20
C ASN A 309 -10.85 -7.16 14.22
N GLN A 310 -12.06 -7.71 14.44
CA GLN A 310 -12.40 -8.77 15.39
C GLN A 310 -12.25 -8.38 16.87
N PHE A 311 -11.81 -7.16 17.17
CA PHE A 311 -11.72 -6.61 18.52
C PHE A 311 -12.58 -5.36 18.66
N MET A 312 -12.60 -4.51 17.63
CA MET A 312 -13.40 -3.29 17.59
C MET A 312 -13.71 -2.88 16.15
N ASP A 313 -14.64 -1.97 16.00
CA ASP A 313 -14.87 -1.23 14.77
C ASP A 313 -13.85 -0.09 14.70
N VAL A 314 -12.85 -0.23 13.82
CA VAL A 314 -11.80 0.76 13.62
C VAL A 314 -12.27 1.79 12.60
N PRO A 315 -12.24 3.10 12.90
CA PRO A 315 -12.51 4.13 11.90
C PRO A 315 -11.60 3.97 10.68
N ALA A 316 -12.19 3.92 9.49
CA ALA A 316 -11.44 3.68 8.26
C ALA A 316 -11.47 4.89 7.32
N VAL A 317 -10.34 5.13 6.67
CA VAL A 317 -10.17 6.05 5.54
C VAL A 317 -9.97 5.17 4.31
N PHE A 318 -11.06 4.82 3.63
CA PHE A 318 -11.01 4.06 2.38
C PHE A 318 -10.63 4.97 1.21
N LEU A 319 -9.59 4.58 0.51
CA LEU A 319 -9.07 5.30 -0.65
C LEU A 319 -9.54 4.64 -1.96
N PRO A 320 -9.87 5.45 -2.99
CA PRO A 320 -10.28 4.92 -4.27
C PRO A 320 -9.10 4.27 -5.00
N VAL A 321 -9.42 3.32 -5.88
CA VAL A 321 -8.46 2.64 -6.74
C VAL A 321 -8.79 2.89 -8.21
N LYS A 322 -7.80 2.75 -9.09
CA LYS A 322 -7.97 2.94 -10.54
C LYS A 322 -7.26 1.87 -11.33
N ASN A 323 -7.94 1.26 -12.28
CA ASN A 323 -7.31 0.31 -13.18
C ASN A 323 -6.44 1.04 -14.21
N ILE A 324 -5.17 0.68 -14.29
CA ILE A 324 -4.19 1.25 -15.22
C ILE A 324 -3.88 0.23 -16.30
N THR A 325 -4.04 0.66 -17.54
CA THR A 325 -3.71 -0.07 -18.77
C THR A 325 -2.77 0.77 -19.63
N ILE A 326 -2.40 0.28 -20.79
CA ILE A 326 -1.60 1.06 -21.76
C ILE A 326 -2.27 2.40 -22.14
N ASP A 327 -3.60 2.46 -22.14
CA ASP A 327 -4.36 3.63 -22.59
C ASP A 327 -4.34 4.79 -21.59
N ASN A 328 -4.06 4.52 -20.32
CA ASN A 328 -4.10 5.53 -19.26
C ASN A 328 -2.89 5.52 -18.31
N LEU A 329 -1.73 5.05 -18.77
CA LEU A 329 -0.45 5.13 -18.03
C LEU A 329 -0.13 6.56 -17.55
N THR A 330 -0.58 7.60 -18.28
CA THR A 330 -0.44 9.01 -17.91
C THR A 330 -1.05 9.33 -16.54
N ASP A 331 -2.04 8.58 -16.08
CA ASP A 331 -2.70 8.81 -14.79
C ASP A 331 -1.75 8.58 -13.61
N VAL A 332 -0.85 7.58 -13.73
CA VAL A 332 0.15 7.27 -12.70
C VAL A 332 1.17 8.40 -12.58
N VAL A 333 1.58 8.98 -13.71
CA VAL A 333 2.49 10.14 -13.73
C VAL A 333 1.78 11.37 -13.19
N GLY A 334 0.50 11.57 -13.56
CA GLY A 334 -0.33 12.64 -13.05
C GLY A 334 -0.54 12.59 -11.53
N ALA A 335 -0.64 11.40 -10.95
CA ALA A 335 -0.68 11.17 -9.50
C ALA A 335 0.66 11.47 -8.79
N GLY A 336 1.75 11.60 -9.55
CA GLY A 336 3.08 11.87 -9.00
C GLY A 336 3.72 10.67 -8.30
N VAL A 337 3.23 9.45 -8.56
CA VAL A 337 3.78 8.20 -8.01
C VAL A 337 5.08 7.83 -8.73
N TRP A 338 5.08 7.97 -10.07
CA TRP A 338 6.24 7.73 -10.94
C TRP A 338 6.38 8.83 -11.99
N THR A 339 7.60 9.00 -12.49
CA THR A 339 7.89 9.86 -13.65
C THR A 339 8.02 9.03 -14.91
N TRP A 340 7.82 9.66 -16.08
CA TRP A 340 8.08 8.98 -17.35
C TRP A 340 9.53 8.48 -17.48
N ALA A 341 10.50 9.24 -16.96
CA ALA A 341 11.89 8.81 -16.97
C ALA A 341 12.11 7.51 -16.17
N GLU A 342 11.43 7.33 -15.04
CA GLU A 342 11.48 6.10 -14.25
C GLU A 342 10.79 4.94 -14.96
N ILE A 343 9.57 5.16 -15.50
CA ILE A 343 8.81 4.11 -16.21
C ILE A 343 9.57 3.65 -17.45
N CYS A 344 10.10 4.58 -18.23
CA CYS A 344 10.69 4.29 -19.52
C CYS A 344 12.15 3.83 -19.47
N GLN A 345 12.78 3.82 -18.31
CA GLN A 345 14.17 3.39 -18.17
C GLN A 345 14.36 1.94 -18.66
N GLY A 346 15.16 1.76 -19.71
CA GLY A 346 15.46 0.46 -20.33
C GLY A 346 14.40 -0.05 -21.31
N ILE A 347 13.36 0.75 -21.59
CA ILE A 347 12.29 0.46 -22.56
C ILE A 347 11.96 1.70 -23.41
N GLU A 348 12.94 2.59 -23.62
CA GLU A 348 12.79 3.88 -24.30
C GLU A 348 12.31 3.75 -25.75
N ASP A 349 12.48 2.58 -26.35
CA ASP A 349 12.07 2.27 -27.73
C ASP A 349 10.60 1.86 -27.87
N THR A 350 9.85 1.68 -26.76
CA THR A 350 8.42 1.45 -26.82
C THR A 350 7.65 2.68 -27.30
N GLU A 351 6.52 2.48 -27.96
CA GLU A 351 5.72 3.58 -28.55
C GLU A 351 5.29 4.60 -27.48
N VAL A 352 4.84 4.12 -26.31
CA VAL A 352 4.41 5.01 -25.22
C VAL A 352 5.56 5.83 -24.66
N CYS A 353 6.78 5.27 -24.57
CA CYS A 353 7.94 5.99 -24.07
C CYS A 353 8.45 7.03 -25.06
N LYS A 354 8.50 6.71 -26.37
CA LYS A 354 8.82 7.68 -27.42
C LYS A 354 7.87 8.87 -27.46
N ALA A 355 6.62 8.66 -27.09
CA ALA A 355 5.62 9.70 -27.08
C ALA A 355 5.68 10.63 -25.84
N ASN A 356 6.37 10.21 -24.75
CA ASN A 356 6.35 10.88 -23.48
C ASN A 356 7.73 11.27 -22.90
N LEU A 357 8.84 10.88 -23.56
CA LEU A 357 10.21 11.33 -23.28
C LEU A 357 10.61 12.44 -24.24
#